data_0eda7deaf087b3d6cac19f5f56ecabb0
#
_entry.id   0eda7deaf087b3d6cac19f5f56ecabb0
#
_cell.length_a   1.000
_cell.length_b   1.000
_cell.length_c   1.000
_cell.angle_alpha   90.00
_cell.angle_beta   90.00
_cell.angle_gamma   90.00
#
_symmetry.space_group_name_H-M   'P 1'
#
loop_
_entity.id
_entity.type
_entity.pdbx_description
1 polymer ?
#
loop_
_entity_poly.entity_id
_entity_poly.type
_entity_poly.pdbx_seq_one_letter_code
_entity_poly.pdbx_strand_id
1 'polypeptide(L)'
;MSVKRWTRKLTALVVGLTSLLSQSALASDLEKIKESGVLRHIGVPYANFVSYIDQGEVQTLTGLDVEIIKGFARSLNVRYEYVPGKWNNVVGKLTGQQVEYKNAQLVVGDDMPIEGDLIANGVTILDWRKEVLDFSNDYFPSAVWLVARSDSTLKPIKPTGSIQQDIAMVKSLISGRDVMAMEHSCLDPNLYNLYDTGANVILPSVQRRLNEMVPAIMKNDAESTLLDVADTLIALEKWPGEIKVIGPISEHQRMAVAFRKNSPELKAAFNQYLQSIKQDGTYQALVEKYYPSIYYFYNDYFLEDSKKSI
;
A
#
# COMPACT_ATOMS: atom_id res chain seq x y z
N MET A 1 -29.83 -12.58 -94.40
CA MET A 1 -30.63 -12.36 -93.21
C MET A 1 -29.69 -12.37 -92.02
N SER A 2 -29.35 -11.18 -91.47
CA SER A 2 -28.37 -11.01 -90.42
C SER A 2 -29.10 -10.54 -89.18
N VAL A 3 -28.97 -11.34 -88.08
CA VAL A 3 -29.55 -11.04 -86.78
C VAL A 3 -28.45 -10.34 -85.94
N LYS A 4 -28.59 -9.05 -85.67
CA LYS A 4 -27.72 -8.31 -84.77
C LYS A 4 -28.08 -8.67 -83.34
N ARG A 5 -27.14 -9.25 -82.64
CA ARG A 5 -27.17 -9.44 -81.16
C ARG A 5 -26.75 -8.15 -80.45
N TRP A 6 -27.64 -7.59 -79.64
CA TRP A 6 -27.38 -6.50 -78.72
C TRP A 6 -26.92 -7.05 -77.39
N THR A 7 -25.67 -6.81 -77.05
CA THR A 7 -25.14 -7.08 -75.74
C THR A 7 -25.31 -5.87 -74.87
N ARG A 8 -26.22 -5.95 -73.88
CA ARG A 8 -26.33 -4.96 -72.79
C ARG A 8 -25.19 -5.16 -71.80
N LYS A 9 -24.30 -4.18 -71.63
CA LYS A 9 -23.32 -4.13 -70.53
C LYS A 9 -24.08 -3.66 -69.29
N LEU A 10 -24.24 -4.53 -68.28
CA LEU A 10 -24.61 -4.17 -66.92
C LEU A 10 -23.36 -3.68 -66.24
N THR A 11 -23.30 -2.42 -65.91
CA THR A 11 -22.30 -1.82 -65.01
C THR A 11 -22.80 -2.02 -63.58
N ALA A 12 -22.20 -3.00 -62.86
CA ALA A 12 -22.46 -3.16 -61.44
C ALA A 12 -21.72 -2.09 -60.64
N LEU A 13 -22.47 -1.20 -60.02
CA LEU A 13 -21.98 -0.20 -59.08
C LEU A 13 -21.79 -0.92 -57.71
N VAL A 14 -20.56 -1.27 -57.39
CA VAL A 14 -20.21 -1.80 -56.07
C VAL A 14 -20.08 -0.61 -55.12
N VAL A 15 -21.12 -0.33 -54.37
CA VAL A 15 -21.08 0.62 -53.25
C VAL A 15 -20.40 -0.10 -52.12
N GLY A 16 -19.11 0.15 -51.90
CA GLY A 16 -18.35 -0.31 -50.76
C GLY A 16 -18.83 0.42 -49.49
N LEU A 17 -19.67 -0.26 -48.72
CA LEU A 17 -19.98 0.15 -47.33
C LEU A 17 -18.75 -0.16 -46.48
N THR A 18 -17.84 0.79 -46.34
CA THR A 18 -16.84 0.76 -45.26
C THR A 18 -17.57 1.02 -43.95
N SER A 19 -18.00 -0.06 -43.30
CA SER A 19 -18.41 -0.03 -41.92
C SER A 19 -17.17 0.35 -41.06
N LEU A 20 -17.09 1.62 -40.70
CA LEU A 20 -16.28 2.11 -39.59
C LEU A 20 -16.83 1.41 -38.34
N LEU A 21 -16.25 0.26 -38.03
CA LEU A 21 -16.35 -0.31 -36.70
C LEU A 21 -15.61 0.66 -35.76
N SER A 22 -16.34 1.65 -35.24
CA SER A 22 -15.94 2.40 -34.09
C SER A 22 -15.78 1.36 -32.94
N GLN A 23 -14.58 0.84 -32.76
CA GLN A 23 -14.24 0.20 -31.51
C GLN A 23 -14.42 1.30 -30.45
N SER A 24 -15.54 1.24 -29.76
CA SER A 24 -15.69 1.96 -28.50
C SER A 24 -14.62 1.40 -27.56
N ALA A 25 -13.44 2.01 -27.58
CA ALA A 25 -12.45 1.76 -26.55
C ALA A 25 -13.17 2.03 -25.23
N LEU A 26 -13.28 1.02 -24.38
CA LEU A 26 -13.80 1.22 -23.03
C LEU A 26 -12.94 2.29 -22.38
N ALA A 27 -13.59 3.40 -21.95
CA ALA A 27 -12.90 4.50 -21.31
C ALA A 27 -12.00 3.97 -20.19
N SER A 28 -10.75 4.43 -20.16
CA SER A 28 -9.80 4.04 -19.10
C SER A 28 -10.30 4.50 -17.73
N ASP A 29 -9.80 3.91 -16.67
CA ASP A 29 -10.19 4.33 -15.31
C ASP A 29 -9.87 5.81 -15.06
N LEU A 30 -8.77 6.32 -15.63
CA LEU A 30 -8.42 7.74 -15.55
C LEU A 30 -9.47 8.64 -16.24
N GLU A 31 -9.97 8.24 -17.41
CA GLU A 31 -11.03 8.99 -18.10
C GLU A 31 -12.34 8.95 -17.31
N LYS A 32 -12.74 7.79 -16.80
CA LYS A 32 -13.93 7.66 -15.94
C LYS A 32 -13.86 8.55 -14.70
N ILE A 33 -12.67 8.66 -14.07
CA ILE A 33 -12.43 9.54 -12.91
C ILE A 33 -12.62 11.01 -13.34
N LYS A 34 -12.04 11.42 -14.48
CA LYS A 34 -12.20 12.79 -14.99
C LYS A 34 -13.66 13.11 -15.37
N GLU A 35 -14.36 12.19 -15.98
CA GLU A 35 -15.78 12.32 -16.32
C GLU A 35 -16.69 12.39 -15.10
N SER A 36 -16.45 11.55 -14.09
CA SER A 36 -17.21 11.56 -12.83
C SER A 36 -16.86 12.76 -11.93
N GLY A 37 -15.71 13.39 -12.17
CA GLY A 37 -15.19 14.48 -11.34
C GLY A 37 -14.76 14.06 -9.93
N VAL A 38 -14.52 12.76 -9.69
CA VAL A 38 -14.20 12.24 -8.34
C VAL A 38 -13.10 11.19 -8.39
N LEU A 39 -12.07 11.37 -7.55
CA LEU A 39 -11.06 10.35 -7.24
C LEU A 39 -11.34 9.74 -5.87
N ARG A 40 -11.59 8.43 -5.84
CA ARG A 40 -11.93 7.68 -4.62
C ARG A 40 -10.71 6.96 -4.07
N HIS A 41 -10.24 7.43 -2.92
CA HIS A 41 -9.09 6.91 -2.20
C HIS A 41 -9.54 5.90 -1.15
N ILE A 42 -9.25 4.62 -1.34
CA ILE A 42 -9.46 3.58 -0.34
C ILE A 42 -8.28 3.59 0.62
N GLY A 43 -8.55 3.66 1.92
CA GLY A 43 -7.51 3.63 2.94
C GLY A 43 -7.96 2.99 4.23
N VAL A 44 -6.98 2.55 5.01
CA VAL A 44 -7.14 2.05 6.38
C VAL A 44 -6.42 3.03 7.29
N PRO A 45 -7.04 3.50 8.39
CA PRO A 45 -6.31 4.33 9.36
C PRO A 45 -5.08 3.58 9.89
N TYR A 46 -3.89 4.15 9.64
CA TYR A 46 -2.64 3.51 9.94
C TYR A 46 -1.49 4.51 10.07
N ALA A 47 -0.79 4.48 11.20
CA ALA A 47 0.33 5.38 11.52
C ALA A 47 0.01 6.84 11.16
N ASN A 48 0.94 7.56 10.55
CA ASN A 48 0.71 8.89 10.02
C ASN A 48 0.48 8.92 8.49
N PHE A 49 0.19 7.76 7.86
CA PHE A 49 -0.22 7.72 6.44
C PHE A 49 -1.69 8.14 6.29
N VAL A 50 -2.56 7.54 7.11
CA VAL A 50 -3.98 7.87 7.19
C VAL A 50 -4.37 7.95 8.65
N SER A 51 -4.70 9.12 9.14
CA SER A 51 -5.05 9.37 10.53
C SER A 51 -6.16 10.42 10.64
N TYR A 52 -6.69 10.57 11.85
CA TYR A 52 -7.69 11.58 12.16
C TYR A 52 -7.16 12.50 13.25
N ILE A 53 -7.37 13.78 13.08
CA ILE A 53 -7.16 14.79 14.12
C ILE A 53 -8.51 15.18 14.68
N ASP A 54 -8.65 15.03 16.00
CA ASP A 54 -9.84 15.50 16.72
C ASP A 54 -9.76 17.01 16.93
N GLN A 55 -10.70 17.74 16.35
CA GLN A 55 -10.85 19.17 16.53
C GLN A 55 -12.20 19.49 17.21
N GLY A 56 -12.39 18.93 18.41
CA GLY A 56 -13.68 19.01 19.12
C GLY A 56 -14.72 18.04 18.54
N GLU A 57 -15.81 18.55 17.98
CA GLU A 57 -16.87 17.71 17.40
C GLU A 57 -16.56 17.19 15.99
N VAL A 58 -15.47 17.67 15.35
CA VAL A 58 -15.11 17.34 13.98
C VAL A 58 -13.83 16.53 13.94
N GLN A 59 -13.88 15.36 13.31
CA GLN A 59 -12.69 14.58 12.96
C GLN A 59 -12.22 14.95 11.55
N THR A 60 -10.99 15.46 11.45
CA THR A 60 -10.40 15.82 10.16
C THR A 60 -9.44 14.73 9.71
N LEU A 61 -9.68 14.18 8.51
CA LEU A 61 -8.81 13.20 7.87
C LEU A 61 -7.50 13.86 7.41
N THR A 62 -6.37 13.32 7.85
CA THR A 62 -5.02 13.79 7.60
C THR A 62 -4.04 12.63 7.42
N GLY A 63 -2.80 12.92 7.06
CA GLY A 63 -1.71 11.95 6.92
C GLY A 63 -0.96 12.12 5.62
N LEU A 64 0.22 11.50 5.53
CA LEU A 64 1.10 11.59 4.37
C LEU A 64 0.37 11.20 3.08
N ASP A 65 -0.27 10.03 3.07
CA ASP A 65 -0.97 9.53 1.90
C ASP A 65 -2.22 10.33 1.58
N VAL A 66 -2.93 10.77 2.61
CA VAL A 66 -4.12 11.64 2.44
C VAL A 66 -3.73 12.93 1.73
N GLU A 67 -2.62 13.57 2.12
CA GLU A 67 -2.16 14.82 1.49
C GLU A 67 -1.64 14.58 0.07
N ILE A 68 -0.89 13.51 -0.17
CA ILE A 68 -0.42 13.13 -1.50
C ILE A 68 -1.60 12.90 -2.44
N ILE A 69 -2.60 12.10 -2.03
CA ILE A 69 -3.74 11.76 -2.89
C ILE A 69 -4.70 12.96 -3.06
N LYS A 70 -4.90 13.80 -2.05
CA LYS A 70 -5.59 15.09 -2.21
C LYS A 70 -4.89 15.98 -3.24
N GLY A 71 -3.56 16.04 -3.23
CA GLY A 71 -2.76 16.75 -4.21
C GLY A 71 -2.93 16.17 -5.62
N PHE A 72 -2.92 14.85 -5.74
CA PHE A 72 -3.16 14.17 -7.01
C PHE A 72 -4.57 14.45 -7.56
N ALA A 73 -5.61 14.39 -6.73
CA ALA A 73 -6.96 14.75 -7.15
C ALA A 73 -7.03 16.19 -7.68
N ARG A 74 -6.36 17.16 -7.00
CA ARG A 74 -6.27 18.55 -7.49
C ARG A 74 -5.55 18.63 -8.84
N SER A 75 -4.47 17.88 -9.05
CA SER A 75 -3.74 17.88 -10.34
C SER A 75 -4.58 17.34 -11.49
N LEU A 76 -5.54 16.46 -11.21
CA LEU A 76 -6.52 15.95 -12.18
C LEU A 76 -7.75 16.86 -12.35
N ASN A 77 -7.86 17.92 -11.55
CA ASN A 77 -9.03 18.79 -11.45
C ASN A 77 -10.32 18.05 -11.08
N VAL A 78 -10.23 17.10 -10.14
CA VAL A 78 -11.35 16.31 -9.62
C VAL A 78 -11.46 16.45 -8.10
N ARG A 79 -12.65 16.15 -7.55
CA ARG A 79 -12.89 16.10 -6.11
C ARG A 79 -12.23 14.85 -5.50
N TYR A 80 -11.65 15.02 -4.34
CA TYR A 80 -11.15 13.92 -3.52
C TYR A 80 -12.28 13.33 -2.66
N GLU A 81 -12.34 12.00 -2.59
CA GLU A 81 -13.24 11.26 -1.71
C GLU A 81 -12.50 10.13 -1.01
N TYR A 82 -12.66 10.01 0.32
CA TYR A 82 -12.06 8.93 1.09
C TYR A 82 -13.05 7.80 1.30
N VAL A 83 -12.62 6.58 1.00
CA VAL A 83 -13.39 5.35 1.19
C VAL A 83 -12.73 4.53 2.29
N PRO A 84 -13.34 4.42 3.48
CA PRO A 84 -12.74 3.66 4.57
C PRO A 84 -12.75 2.15 4.28
N GLY A 85 -11.62 1.52 4.57
CA GLY A 85 -11.41 0.08 4.45
C GLY A 85 -10.93 -0.56 5.75
N LYS A 86 -10.77 -1.88 5.70
CA LYS A 86 -10.07 -2.70 6.69
C LYS A 86 -9.02 -3.54 5.98
N TRP A 87 -7.97 -3.99 6.68
CA TRP A 87 -6.90 -4.77 6.07
C TRP A 87 -7.40 -6.02 5.31
N ASN A 88 -8.44 -6.67 5.81
CA ASN A 88 -9.03 -7.86 5.20
C ASN A 88 -9.96 -7.59 4.00
N ASN A 89 -10.28 -6.33 3.68
CA ASN A 89 -11.18 -6.02 2.56
C ASN A 89 -10.69 -4.91 1.61
N VAL A 90 -9.61 -4.19 1.97
CA VAL A 90 -9.15 -3.04 1.21
C VAL A 90 -8.76 -3.41 -0.23
N VAL A 91 -8.16 -4.59 -0.43
CA VAL A 91 -7.80 -5.11 -1.76
C VAL A 91 -9.07 -5.42 -2.56
N GLY A 92 -10.03 -6.10 -1.94
CA GLY A 92 -11.29 -6.44 -2.60
C GLY A 92 -12.12 -5.23 -3.01
N LYS A 93 -12.20 -4.19 -2.16
CA LYS A 93 -12.84 -2.90 -2.49
C LYS A 93 -12.22 -2.23 -3.74
N LEU A 94 -10.95 -2.48 -4.01
CA LEU A 94 -10.29 -1.98 -5.21
C LEU A 94 -10.50 -2.90 -6.42
N THR A 95 -10.32 -4.21 -6.24
CA THR A 95 -10.28 -5.19 -7.34
C THR A 95 -11.66 -5.70 -7.77
N GLY A 96 -12.65 -5.62 -6.88
CA GLY A 96 -13.99 -6.19 -7.09
C GLY A 96 -14.09 -7.67 -6.74
N GLN A 97 -13.08 -8.24 -6.08
CA GLN A 97 -13.07 -9.64 -5.63
C GLN A 97 -12.52 -9.74 -4.21
N GLN A 98 -13.08 -10.61 -3.39
CA GLN A 98 -12.50 -10.91 -2.09
C GLN A 98 -11.11 -11.51 -2.27
N VAL A 99 -10.12 -10.96 -1.59
CA VAL A 99 -8.73 -11.40 -1.67
C VAL A 99 -8.18 -11.58 -0.27
N GLU A 100 -7.66 -12.76 0.02
CA GLU A 100 -7.04 -13.11 1.29
C GLU A 100 -5.65 -13.74 1.08
N TYR A 101 -4.72 -13.42 1.97
CA TYR A 101 -3.46 -14.16 2.08
C TYR A 101 -3.56 -15.05 3.31
N LYS A 102 -3.61 -16.36 3.12
CA LYS A 102 -3.84 -17.34 4.18
C LYS A 102 -2.95 -18.56 3.99
N ASN A 103 -2.31 -19.03 5.07
CA ASN A 103 -1.40 -20.17 5.02
C ASN A 103 -0.33 -20.03 3.91
N ALA A 104 0.26 -18.85 3.78
CA ALA A 104 1.24 -18.50 2.75
C ALA A 104 0.73 -18.65 1.29
N GLN A 105 -0.58 -18.59 1.07
CA GLN A 105 -1.21 -18.68 -0.24
C GLN A 105 -2.18 -17.52 -0.48
N LEU A 106 -2.22 -17.06 -1.72
CA LEU A 106 -3.24 -16.13 -2.18
C LEU A 106 -4.54 -16.88 -2.45
N VAL A 107 -5.62 -16.46 -1.82
CA VAL A 107 -6.97 -16.97 -2.03
C VAL A 107 -7.83 -15.86 -2.62
N VAL A 108 -8.39 -16.10 -3.80
CA VAL A 108 -9.35 -15.21 -4.46
C VAL A 108 -10.73 -15.82 -4.27
N GLY A 109 -11.63 -15.08 -3.64
CA GLY A 109 -12.99 -15.49 -3.30
C GLY A 109 -14.04 -14.84 -4.20
N ASP A 110 -15.21 -14.59 -3.63
CA ASP A 110 -16.40 -14.08 -4.33
C ASP A 110 -16.23 -12.65 -4.85
N ASP A 111 -17.05 -12.31 -5.84
CA ASP A 111 -17.16 -10.95 -6.35
C ASP A 111 -17.73 -10.00 -5.28
N MET A 112 -17.23 -8.78 -5.26
CA MET A 112 -17.69 -7.71 -4.38
C MET A 112 -17.70 -6.35 -5.10
N PRO A 113 -18.42 -5.35 -4.61
CA PRO A 113 -18.45 -4.04 -5.24
C PRO A 113 -17.05 -3.39 -5.27
N ILE A 114 -16.70 -2.78 -6.42
CA ILE A 114 -15.57 -1.85 -6.52
C ILE A 114 -15.99 -0.51 -5.91
N GLU A 115 -15.30 -0.10 -4.84
CA GLU A 115 -15.67 1.10 -4.09
C GLU A 115 -14.70 2.27 -4.31
N GLY A 116 -13.50 2.02 -4.87
CA GLY A 116 -12.49 3.06 -5.07
C GLY A 116 -11.59 2.86 -6.27
N ASP A 117 -10.69 3.81 -6.46
CA ASP A 117 -9.87 3.91 -7.66
C ASP A 117 -8.40 3.56 -7.39
N LEU A 118 -7.94 3.76 -6.15
CA LEU A 118 -6.60 3.42 -5.67
C LEU A 118 -6.61 3.16 -4.16
N ILE A 119 -5.56 2.47 -3.68
CA ILE A 119 -5.30 2.30 -2.24
C ILE A 119 -4.03 3.06 -1.88
N ALA A 120 -4.10 3.90 -0.84
CA ALA A 120 -2.96 4.59 -0.26
C ALA A 120 -3.10 4.68 1.26
N ASN A 121 -2.30 3.91 1.98
CA ASN A 121 -2.23 3.89 3.45
C ASN A 121 -0.93 3.21 3.92
N GLY A 122 0.21 3.60 3.32
CA GLY A 122 1.48 2.93 3.57
C GLY A 122 1.45 1.48 3.08
N VAL A 123 1.02 1.25 1.84
CA VAL A 123 0.86 -0.11 1.30
C VAL A 123 2.21 -0.71 0.98
N THR A 124 2.67 -1.65 1.80
CA THR A 124 3.90 -2.40 1.54
C THR A 124 3.77 -3.24 0.27
N ILE A 125 4.76 -3.15 -0.61
CA ILE A 125 4.86 -3.97 -1.81
C ILE A 125 5.24 -5.39 -1.38
N LEU A 126 4.27 -6.32 -1.40
CA LEU A 126 4.46 -7.74 -1.08
C LEU A 126 4.21 -8.57 -2.33
N ASP A 127 4.89 -9.73 -2.44
CA ASP A 127 4.82 -10.55 -3.66
C ASP A 127 3.39 -11.03 -3.94
N TRP A 128 2.67 -11.50 -2.92
CA TRP A 128 1.28 -11.90 -3.11
C TRP A 128 0.37 -10.73 -3.56
N ARG A 129 0.65 -9.51 -3.11
CA ARG A 129 -0.10 -8.31 -3.53
C ARG A 129 0.15 -7.99 -5.00
N LYS A 130 1.38 -8.21 -5.49
CA LYS A 130 1.73 -8.01 -6.91
C LYS A 130 0.96 -8.96 -7.84
N GLU A 131 0.45 -10.07 -7.35
CA GLU A 131 -0.37 -10.98 -8.17
C GLU A 131 -1.73 -10.37 -8.53
N VAL A 132 -2.31 -9.53 -7.67
CA VAL A 132 -3.66 -8.96 -7.82
C VAL A 132 -3.68 -7.43 -7.97
N LEU A 133 -2.57 -6.75 -7.68
CA LEU A 133 -2.42 -5.29 -7.73
C LEU A 133 -1.24 -4.89 -8.60
N ASP A 134 -1.34 -3.68 -9.18
CA ASP A 134 -0.21 -2.92 -9.69
C ASP A 134 0.18 -1.83 -8.69
N PHE A 135 1.47 -1.48 -8.67
CA PHE A 135 2.01 -0.48 -7.77
C PHE A 135 2.60 0.70 -8.54
N SER A 136 2.50 1.90 -7.95
CA SER A 136 3.25 3.07 -8.39
C SER A 136 4.77 2.85 -8.20
N ASN A 137 5.56 3.83 -8.61
CA ASN A 137 6.89 3.99 -8.05
C ASN A 137 6.78 4.08 -6.53
N ASP A 138 7.73 3.46 -5.82
CA ASP A 138 7.76 3.51 -4.37
C ASP A 138 8.03 4.94 -3.87
N TYR A 139 7.47 5.26 -2.73
CA TYR A 139 7.61 6.60 -2.16
C TYR A 139 8.03 6.58 -0.69
N PHE A 140 8.04 5.42 -0.02
CA PHE A 140 8.42 5.35 1.38
C PHE A 140 9.15 4.04 1.70
N PRO A 141 10.26 4.09 2.48
CA PRO A 141 10.98 2.89 2.89
C PRO A 141 10.25 2.20 4.03
N SER A 142 10.38 0.88 4.11
CA SER A 142 9.86 0.08 5.23
C SER A 142 10.74 -1.12 5.54
N ALA A 143 10.46 -1.75 6.64
CA ALA A 143 10.89 -3.07 7.09
C ALA A 143 10.00 -3.45 8.28
N VAL A 144 9.99 -4.72 8.68
CA VAL A 144 9.31 -5.15 9.89
C VAL A 144 10.35 -5.41 10.99
N TRP A 145 10.11 -4.82 12.14
CA TRP A 145 10.94 -4.94 13.33
C TRP A 145 10.20 -5.65 14.46
N LEU A 146 10.95 -6.35 15.30
CA LEU A 146 10.47 -6.83 16.60
C LEU A 146 10.61 -5.72 17.62
N VAL A 147 9.51 -5.35 18.26
CA VAL A 147 9.43 -4.35 19.32
C VAL A 147 8.94 -5.00 20.60
N ALA A 148 9.58 -4.73 21.71
CA ALA A 148 9.19 -5.25 23.02
C ALA A 148 9.02 -4.14 24.04
N ARG A 149 8.34 -4.42 25.16
CA ARG A 149 8.34 -3.51 26.31
C ARG A 149 9.77 -3.31 26.82
N SER A 150 10.06 -2.15 27.36
CA SER A 150 11.38 -1.80 27.89
C SER A 150 11.81 -2.72 29.06
N ASP A 151 10.86 -3.21 29.87
CA ASP A 151 11.07 -4.11 30.99
C ASP A 151 11.25 -5.59 30.58
N SER A 152 10.97 -5.95 29.32
CA SER A 152 11.20 -7.31 28.80
C SER A 152 12.66 -7.72 28.91
N THR A 153 12.89 -9.02 29.11
CA THR A 153 14.25 -9.62 29.14
C THR A 153 14.88 -9.71 27.76
N LEU A 154 14.10 -9.55 26.66
CA LEU A 154 14.61 -9.42 25.32
C LEU A 154 15.58 -8.23 25.23
N LYS A 155 16.73 -8.43 24.62
CA LYS A 155 17.74 -7.38 24.43
C LYS A 155 17.87 -7.02 22.94
N PRO A 156 18.00 -5.72 22.61
CA PRO A 156 18.37 -5.32 21.26
C PRO A 156 19.63 -6.05 20.79
N ILE A 157 19.62 -6.51 19.55
CA ILE A 157 20.82 -7.08 18.94
C ILE A 157 21.85 -5.97 18.64
N LYS A 158 23.10 -6.37 18.48
CA LYS A 158 24.11 -5.50 17.84
C LYS A 158 24.12 -5.83 16.36
N PRO A 159 23.87 -4.86 15.46
CA PRO A 159 23.91 -5.09 14.03
C PRO A 159 25.26 -5.69 13.58
N THR A 160 25.19 -6.74 12.78
CA THR A 160 26.38 -7.44 12.26
C THR A 160 26.92 -6.84 10.94
N GLY A 161 26.13 -5.98 10.30
CA GLY A 161 26.34 -5.49 8.94
C GLY A 161 25.72 -6.39 7.87
N SER A 162 25.10 -7.51 8.25
CA SER A 162 24.33 -8.38 7.36
C SER A 162 22.89 -8.49 7.86
N ILE A 163 21.95 -7.96 7.09
CA ILE A 163 20.53 -7.99 7.46
C ILE A 163 20.00 -9.42 7.67
N GLN A 164 20.48 -10.39 6.88
CA GLN A 164 20.07 -11.79 7.00
C GLN A 164 20.54 -12.40 8.34
N GLN A 165 21.77 -12.07 8.77
CA GLN A 165 22.29 -12.51 10.06
C GLN A 165 21.53 -11.84 11.20
N ASP A 166 21.24 -10.55 11.09
CA ASP A 166 20.49 -9.80 12.08
C ASP A 166 19.07 -10.36 12.25
N ILE A 167 18.37 -10.66 11.14
CA ILE A 167 17.06 -11.32 11.13
C ILE A 167 17.15 -12.70 11.83
N ALA A 168 18.14 -13.52 11.49
CA ALA A 168 18.31 -14.83 12.07
C ALA A 168 18.57 -14.74 13.60
N MET A 169 19.38 -13.77 14.04
CA MET A 169 19.62 -13.50 15.47
C MET A 169 18.32 -13.12 16.18
N VAL A 170 17.55 -12.17 15.66
CA VAL A 170 16.27 -11.75 16.27
C VAL A 170 15.30 -12.93 16.38
N LYS A 171 15.16 -13.71 15.30
CA LYS A 171 14.31 -14.90 15.28
C LYS A 171 14.75 -15.96 16.30
N SER A 172 16.04 -16.10 16.57
CA SER A 172 16.54 -17.03 17.60
C SER A 172 16.20 -16.61 19.04
N LEU A 173 15.95 -15.31 19.27
CA LEU A 173 15.63 -14.79 20.62
C LEU A 173 14.18 -15.02 21.04
N ILE A 174 13.29 -15.34 20.11
CA ILE A 174 11.83 -15.37 20.37
C ILE A 174 11.25 -16.77 20.59
N SER A 175 12.06 -17.82 20.53
CA SER A 175 11.59 -19.19 20.82
C SER A 175 11.00 -19.28 22.24
N GLY A 176 9.77 -19.81 22.33
CA GLY A 176 9.00 -19.91 23.58
C GLY A 176 8.47 -18.58 24.12
N ARG A 177 8.57 -17.48 23.37
CA ARG A 177 8.09 -16.15 23.78
C ARG A 177 6.85 -15.72 23.05
N ASP A 178 6.05 -14.88 23.69
CA ASP A 178 4.82 -14.34 23.12
C ASP A 178 5.13 -13.18 22.16
N VAL A 179 4.83 -13.40 20.89
CA VAL A 179 5.03 -12.40 19.82
C VAL A 179 3.70 -12.12 19.14
N MET A 180 3.23 -10.89 19.25
CA MET A 180 2.02 -10.45 18.57
C MET A 180 2.31 -10.14 17.10
N ALA A 181 1.47 -10.67 16.21
CA ALA A 181 1.50 -10.45 14.77
C ALA A 181 0.07 -10.17 14.29
N MET A 182 -0.12 -9.73 13.05
CA MET A 182 -1.45 -9.41 12.53
C MET A 182 -1.65 -9.97 11.14
N GLU A 183 -2.54 -10.96 11.03
CA GLU A 183 -2.93 -11.55 9.74
C GLU A 183 -3.50 -10.50 8.78
N HIS A 184 -3.43 -10.78 7.48
CA HIS A 184 -3.91 -9.94 6.37
C HIS A 184 -3.23 -8.57 6.24
N SER A 185 -2.19 -8.31 7.02
CA SER A 185 -1.40 -7.08 6.97
C SER A 185 0.05 -7.33 6.53
N CYS A 186 0.89 -6.29 6.54
CA CYS A 186 2.35 -6.45 6.39
C CYS A 186 3.02 -7.15 7.58
N LEU A 187 2.29 -7.36 8.69
CA LEU A 187 2.77 -8.05 9.90
C LEU A 187 2.25 -9.49 9.98
N ASP A 188 1.77 -10.06 8.86
CA ASP A 188 1.30 -11.44 8.82
C ASP A 188 2.45 -12.41 9.16
N PRO A 189 2.27 -13.30 10.15
CA PRO A 189 3.34 -14.18 10.60
C PRO A 189 3.86 -15.14 9.53
N ASN A 190 3.03 -15.50 8.54
CA ASN A 190 3.43 -16.37 7.44
C ASN A 190 4.43 -15.69 6.48
N LEU A 191 4.41 -14.35 6.37
CA LEU A 191 5.36 -13.61 5.54
C LEU A 191 6.80 -13.76 6.03
N TYR A 192 6.99 -14.03 7.32
CA TYR A 192 8.29 -14.07 7.98
C TYR A 192 8.64 -15.43 8.56
N ASN A 193 7.90 -16.49 8.24
CA ASN A 193 8.06 -17.82 8.83
C ASN A 193 8.12 -17.76 10.37
N LEU A 194 7.25 -16.96 10.99
CA LEU A 194 7.30 -16.72 12.43
C LEU A 194 6.98 -17.98 13.22
N TYR A 195 6.09 -18.85 12.69
CA TYR A 195 5.73 -20.12 13.31
C TYR A 195 6.90 -21.10 13.41
N ASP A 196 7.89 -21.01 12.52
CA ASP A 196 9.06 -21.89 12.49
C ASP A 196 10.11 -21.50 13.54
N THR A 197 9.94 -20.34 14.20
CA THR A 197 10.89 -19.85 15.22
C THR A 197 10.67 -20.48 16.61
N GLY A 198 9.56 -21.19 16.80
CA GLY A 198 9.13 -21.66 18.10
C GLY A 198 8.51 -20.58 18.99
N ALA A 199 8.25 -19.40 18.46
CA ALA A 199 7.52 -18.35 19.18
C ALA A 199 6.05 -18.72 19.40
N ASN A 200 5.47 -18.28 20.51
CA ASN A 200 4.03 -18.29 20.72
C ASN A 200 3.43 -17.11 19.96
N VAL A 201 2.94 -17.34 18.75
CA VAL A 201 2.34 -16.30 17.91
C VAL A 201 0.97 -15.93 18.45
N ILE A 202 0.82 -14.68 18.87
CA ILE A 202 -0.44 -14.13 19.38
C ILE A 202 -1.11 -13.33 18.25
N LEU A 203 -2.28 -13.78 17.84
CA LEU A 203 -3.10 -13.09 16.85
C LEU A 203 -4.19 -12.30 17.58
N PRO A 204 -4.23 -10.96 17.44
CA PRO A 204 -5.29 -10.16 18.03
C PRO A 204 -6.63 -10.43 17.33
N SER A 205 -7.73 -10.09 17.99
CA SER A 205 -9.04 -10.18 17.38
C SER A 205 -9.11 -9.34 16.10
N VAL A 206 -9.93 -9.75 15.12
CA VAL A 206 -10.11 -9.10 13.80
C VAL A 206 -10.45 -7.60 13.88
N GLN A 207 -10.89 -7.12 15.03
CA GLN A 207 -11.25 -5.73 15.25
C GLN A 207 -10.08 -4.83 15.67
N ARG A 208 -8.93 -5.39 16.07
CA ARG A 208 -7.77 -4.61 16.49
C ARG A 208 -7.10 -3.95 15.28
N ARG A 209 -6.67 -2.71 15.45
CA ARG A 209 -5.93 -1.95 14.42
C ARG A 209 -4.43 -2.09 14.65
N LEU A 210 -3.62 -1.86 13.61
CA LEU A 210 -2.14 -1.92 13.72
C LEU A 210 -1.61 -0.97 14.79
N ASN A 211 -2.13 0.25 14.88
CA ASN A 211 -1.74 1.23 15.89
C ASN A 211 -2.14 0.85 17.34
N GLU A 212 -2.85 -0.26 17.54
CA GLU A 212 -3.20 -0.80 18.86
C GLU A 212 -2.25 -1.93 19.31
N MET A 213 -1.27 -2.30 18.47
CA MET A 213 -0.31 -3.36 18.80
C MET A 213 0.57 -2.98 20.00
N VAL A 214 1.11 -1.73 20.03
CA VAL A 214 1.88 -1.25 21.17
C VAL A 214 1.03 -1.12 22.45
N PRO A 215 -0.14 -0.48 22.45
CA PRO A 215 -1.06 -0.53 23.59
C PRO A 215 -1.34 -1.95 24.10
N ALA A 216 -1.37 -2.95 23.23
CA ALA A 216 -1.61 -4.34 23.63
C ALA A 216 -0.42 -4.94 24.40
N ILE A 217 0.80 -4.80 23.90
CA ILE A 217 1.97 -5.27 24.64
C ILE A 217 2.17 -4.50 25.96
N MET A 218 1.81 -3.22 26.01
CA MET A 218 1.82 -2.43 27.25
C MET A 218 0.83 -2.96 28.30
N LYS A 219 -0.27 -3.58 27.86
CA LYS A 219 -1.26 -4.24 28.73
C LYS A 219 -0.92 -5.72 29.04
N ASN A 220 0.24 -6.20 28.63
CA ASN A 220 0.69 -7.59 28.74
C ASN A 220 -0.14 -8.60 27.93
N ASP A 221 -0.78 -8.19 26.82
CA ASP A 221 -1.43 -9.13 25.91
C ASP A 221 -0.38 -10.02 25.17
N ALA A 222 0.88 -9.55 25.05
CA ALA A 222 2.05 -10.28 24.61
C ALA A 222 3.33 -9.61 25.15
N GLU A 223 4.48 -10.28 25.09
CA GLU A 223 5.77 -9.71 25.49
C GLU A 223 6.32 -8.72 24.46
N SER A 224 6.09 -9.02 23.19
CA SER A 224 6.59 -8.26 22.05
C SER A 224 5.59 -8.26 20.89
N THR A 225 5.83 -7.43 19.92
CA THR A 225 5.01 -7.33 18.72
C THR A 225 5.85 -7.08 17.48
N LEU A 226 5.38 -7.53 16.32
CA LEU A 226 5.86 -7.03 15.05
C LEU A 226 5.30 -5.62 14.83
N LEU A 227 6.12 -4.71 14.32
CA LEU A 227 5.73 -3.41 13.80
C LEU A 227 6.52 -3.12 12.53
N ASP A 228 5.94 -2.41 11.59
CA ASP A 228 6.77 -1.82 10.55
C ASP A 228 7.51 -0.56 11.05
N VAL A 229 8.45 -0.12 10.25
CA VAL A 229 9.30 1.03 10.60
C VAL A 229 8.48 2.27 10.85
N ALA A 230 7.52 2.60 9.99
CA ALA A 230 6.72 3.82 10.10
C ALA A 230 5.93 3.87 11.42
N ASP A 231 5.27 2.75 11.77
CA ASP A 231 4.52 2.64 13.02
C ASP A 231 5.45 2.60 14.26
N THR A 232 6.62 1.95 14.11
CA THR A 232 7.65 1.92 15.17
C THR A 232 8.14 3.31 15.51
N LEU A 233 8.42 4.16 14.52
CA LEU A 233 8.90 5.54 14.76
C LEU A 233 7.84 6.35 15.50
N ILE A 234 6.58 6.28 15.09
CA ILE A 234 5.47 6.95 15.79
C ILE A 234 5.30 6.38 17.22
N ALA A 235 5.46 5.07 17.39
CA ALA A 235 5.35 4.44 18.69
C ALA A 235 6.48 4.90 19.65
N LEU A 236 7.72 5.00 19.18
CA LEU A 236 8.85 5.50 19.98
C LEU A 236 8.66 6.95 20.42
N GLU A 237 8.06 7.79 19.57
CA GLU A 237 7.71 9.18 19.93
C GLU A 237 6.59 9.25 20.97
N LYS A 238 5.59 8.37 20.84
CA LYS A 238 4.39 8.36 21.69
C LYS A 238 4.62 7.72 23.06
N TRP A 239 5.50 6.71 23.15
CA TRP A 239 5.82 5.96 24.36
C TRP A 239 7.34 5.93 24.64
N PRO A 240 7.96 7.10 24.87
CA PRO A 240 9.41 7.21 25.04
C PRO A 240 9.85 6.45 26.30
N GLY A 241 10.83 5.54 26.12
CA GLY A 241 11.37 4.73 27.21
C GLY A 241 10.51 3.54 27.67
N GLU A 242 9.29 3.39 27.15
CA GLU A 242 8.39 2.29 27.51
C GLU A 242 8.51 1.08 26.58
N ILE A 243 9.03 1.29 25.38
CA ILE A 243 9.30 0.25 24.39
C ILE A 243 10.73 0.33 23.87
N LYS A 244 11.20 -0.78 23.29
CA LYS A 244 12.52 -0.88 22.66
C LYS A 244 12.44 -1.73 21.39
N VAL A 245 13.21 -1.35 20.38
CA VAL A 245 13.42 -2.16 19.18
C VAL A 245 14.44 -3.25 19.47
N ILE A 246 14.09 -4.50 19.21
CA ILE A 246 14.97 -5.66 19.40
C ILE A 246 15.86 -5.86 18.16
N GLY A 247 15.26 -5.73 16.97
CA GLY A 247 15.93 -5.79 15.69
C GLY A 247 15.00 -6.19 14.54
N PRO A 248 15.55 -6.42 13.34
CA PRO A 248 14.77 -6.68 12.15
C PRO A 248 14.18 -8.10 12.11
N ILE A 249 12.97 -8.21 11.59
CA ILE A 249 12.28 -9.47 11.24
C ILE A 249 12.23 -9.65 9.71
N SER A 250 12.27 -8.55 8.95
CA SER A 250 12.31 -8.58 7.49
C SER A 250 13.53 -7.86 6.93
N GLU A 251 13.83 -8.13 5.67
CA GLU A 251 14.67 -7.27 4.86
C GLU A 251 13.99 -5.92 4.61
N HIS A 252 14.71 -5.01 3.94
CA HIS A 252 14.14 -3.74 3.53
C HIS A 252 12.97 -3.95 2.59
N GLN A 253 11.89 -3.26 2.87
CA GLN A 253 10.66 -3.23 2.10
C GLN A 253 10.39 -1.81 1.59
N ARG A 254 9.43 -1.66 0.71
CA ARG A 254 9.04 -0.39 0.12
C ARG A 254 7.53 -0.26 0.11
N MET A 255 7.04 0.96 0.23
CA MET A 255 5.62 1.28 0.17
C MET A 255 5.30 2.06 -1.10
N ALA A 256 4.13 1.79 -1.67
CA ALA A 256 3.65 2.42 -2.88
C ALA A 256 2.12 2.55 -2.87
N VAL A 257 1.58 3.37 -3.76
CA VAL A 257 0.14 3.42 -4.02
C VAL A 257 -0.23 2.22 -4.91
N ALA A 258 -1.32 1.55 -4.55
CA ALA A 258 -1.79 0.38 -5.27
C ALA A 258 -2.98 0.70 -6.20
N PHE A 259 -2.98 0.09 -7.37
CA PHE A 259 -3.96 0.24 -8.43
C PHE A 259 -4.47 -1.12 -8.89
N ARG A 260 -5.63 -1.14 -9.56
CA ARG A 260 -6.05 -2.32 -10.33
C ARG A 260 -5.07 -2.60 -11.47
N LYS A 261 -4.88 -3.87 -11.80
CA LYS A 261 -4.01 -4.30 -12.91
C LYS A 261 -4.42 -3.74 -14.28
N ASN A 262 -5.68 -3.40 -14.44
CA ASN A 262 -6.24 -2.82 -15.67
C ASN A 262 -6.35 -1.29 -15.62
N SER A 263 -5.58 -0.62 -14.77
CA SER A 263 -5.58 0.86 -14.63
C SER A 263 -4.19 1.48 -14.93
N PRO A 264 -3.53 1.13 -16.06
CA PRO A 264 -2.16 1.58 -16.33
C PRO A 264 -2.06 3.10 -16.52
N GLU A 265 -3.08 3.76 -17.10
CA GLU A 265 -3.09 5.20 -17.33
C GLU A 265 -3.20 5.97 -16.01
N LEU A 266 -4.05 5.51 -15.08
CA LEU A 266 -4.17 6.11 -13.75
C LEU A 266 -2.85 5.99 -12.98
N LYS A 267 -2.22 4.81 -13.01
CA LYS A 267 -0.89 4.58 -12.41
C LYS A 267 0.18 5.48 -13.03
N ALA A 268 0.20 5.60 -14.35
CA ALA A 268 1.16 6.46 -15.05
C ALA A 268 0.97 7.94 -14.68
N ALA A 269 -0.28 8.43 -14.64
CA ALA A 269 -0.60 9.78 -14.21
C ALA A 269 -0.18 10.05 -12.77
N PHE A 270 -0.40 9.08 -11.87
CA PHE A 270 0.06 9.20 -10.49
C PHE A 270 1.59 9.25 -10.40
N ASN A 271 2.31 8.40 -11.13
CA ASN A 271 3.78 8.41 -11.13
C ASN A 271 4.35 9.75 -11.64
N GLN A 272 3.73 10.35 -12.66
CA GLN A 272 4.11 11.69 -13.13
C GLN A 272 3.86 12.75 -12.05
N TYR A 273 2.72 12.70 -11.39
CA TYR A 273 2.42 13.59 -10.27
C TYR A 273 3.40 13.39 -9.11
N LEU A 274 3.67 12.15 -8.69
CA LEU A 274 4.63 11.84 -7.63
C LEU A 274 6.03 12.40 -7.95
N GLN A 275 6.47 12.23 -9.19
CA GLN A 275 7.74 12.78 -9.65
C GLN A 275 7.74 14.32 -9.57
N SER A 276 6.67 15.00 -9.98
CA SER A 276 6.57 16.46 -9.92
C SER A 276 6.67 16.99 -8.50
N ILE A 277 5.98 16.38 -7.53
CA ILE A 277 6.04 16.80 -6.11
C ILE A 277 7.35 16.44 -5.42
N LYS A 278 8.10 15.46 -5.94
CA LYS A 278 9.48 15.18 -5.50
C LYS A 278 10.42 16.26 -6.01
N GLN A 279 10.27 16.72 -7.25
CA GLN A 279 11.12 17.74 -7.86
C GLN A 279 10.90 19.13 -7.29
N ASP A 280 9.67 19.50 -6.92
CA ASP A 280 9.34 20.82 -6.37
C ASP A 280 9.49 20.92 -4.84
N GLY A 281 9.89 19.81 -4.17
CA GLY A 281 10.10 19.75 -2.73
C GLY A 281 8.83 19.51 -1.89
N THR A 282 7.64 19.49 -2.51
CA THR A 282 6.37 19.25 -1.80
C THR A 282 6.37 17.91 -1.09
N TYR A 283 6.86 16.85 -1.76
CA TYR A 283 6.96 15.50 -1.17
C TYR A 283 7.87 15.50 0.07
N GLN A 284 9.06 16.12 -0.01
CA GLN A 284 9.97 16.20 1.11
C GLN A 284 9.33 16.92 2.31
N ALA A 285 8.67 18.05 2.08
CA ALA A 285 7.98 18.78 3.14
C ALA A 285 6.86 17.96 3.80
N LEU A 286 6.15 17.13 3.04
CA LEU A 286 5.15 16.21 3.58
C LEU A 286 5.78 15.10 4.43
N VAL A 287 6.88 14.49 3.97
CA VAL A 287 7.61 13.48 4.76
C VAL A 287 8.16 14.08 6.04
N GLU A 288 8.77 15.25 6.00
CA GLU A 288 9.26 15.97 7.19
C GLU A 288 8.13 16.30 8.18
N LYS A 289 6.95 16.63 7.68
CA LYS A 289 5.77 16.90 8.51
C LYS A 289 5.26 15.66 9.25
N TYR A 290 5.21 14.52 8.59
CA TYR A 290 4.54 13.31 9.14
C TYR A 290 5.50 12.29 9.72
N TYR A 291 6.76 12.27 9.27
CA TYR A 291 7.79 11.29 9.63
C TYR A 291 9.19 11.93 9.73
N PRO A 292 9.39 12.99 10.55
CA PRO A 292 10.68 13.70 10.61
C PRO A 292 11.84 12.78 11.00
N SER A 293 11.58 11.76 11.83
CA SER A 293 12.60 10.83 12.31
C SER A 293 13.03 9.78 11.28
N ILE A 294 12.30 9.62 10.16
CA ILE A 294 12.63 8.60 9.14
C ILE A 294 14.01 8.81 8.51
N TYR A 295 14.45 10.06 8.36
CA TYR A 295 15.73 10.41 7.78
C TYR A 295 16.92 9.92 8.58
N TYR A 296 16.80 9.71 9.90
CA TYR A 296 17.86 9.16 10.74
C TYR A 296 18.14 7.69 10.44
N PHE A 297 17.14 6.97 9.92
CA PHE A 297 17.23 5.52 9.67
C PHE A 297 17.36 5.17 8.19
N TYR A 298 16.83 6.01 7.29
CA TYR A 298 16.72 5.74 5.86
C TYR A 298 17.21 6.91 4.99
N ASN A 299 18.20 7.66 5.46
CA ASN A 299 18.76 8.79 4.71
C ASN A 299 19.18 8.41 3.27
N ASP A 300 19.81 7.27 3.11
CA ASP A 300 20.28 6.79 1.80
C ASP A 300 19.12 6.58 0.82
N TYR A 301 17.96 6.10 1.29
CA TYR A 301 16.77 5.95 0.46
C TYR A 301 16.35 7.29 -0.16
N PHE A 302 16.28 8.34 0.64
CA PHE A 302 15.85 9.66 0.16
C PHE A 302 16.92 10.36 -0.68
N LEU A 303 18.22 10.11 -0.44
CA LEU A 303 19.33 10.62 -1.26
C LEU A 303 19.38 9.93 -2.63
N GLU A 304 19.12 8.64 -2.72
CA GLU A 304 19.03 7.91 -4.00
C GLU A 304 17.82 8.37 -4.82
N ASP A 305 16.69 8.61 -4.16
CA ASP A 305 15.47 9.04 -4.79
C ASP A 305 15.62 10.45 -5.39
N SER A 306 16.31 11.35 -4.69
CA SER A 306 16.63 12.69 -5.21
C SER A 306 17.53 12.65 -6.45
N LYS A 307 18.46 11.68 -6.56
CA LYS A 307 19.33 11.50 -7.74
C LYS A 307 18.60 10.94 -8.95
N LYS A 308 17.54 10.15 -8.76
CA LYS A 308 16.70 9.62 -9.84
C LYS A 308 15.71 10.65 -10.39
N SER A 309 15.49 11.73 -9.66
CA SER A 309 14.54 12.80 -10.01
C SER A 309 15.19 13.94 -10.82
N ILE A 310 16.52 13.90 -11.04
CA ILE A 310 17.31 14.80 -11.89
C ILE A 310 17.55 14.13 -13.23
#